data_e926904909f7bf46fd7463cbf74443e1
#
_entry.id   e926904909f7bf46fd7463cbf74443e1
#
_cell.length_a   1.000
_cell.length_b   1.000
_cell.length_c   1.000
_cell.angle_alpha   90.00
_cell.angle_beta   90.00
_cell.angle_gamma   90.00
#
_symmetry.space_group_name_H-M   'P 1'
#
loop_
_entity.id
_entity.type
_entity.pdbx_description
1 polymer ?
#
loop_
_entity_poly.entity_id
_entity_poly.type
_entity_poly.pdbx_seq_one_letter_code
_entity_poly.pdbx_strand_id
1 'polypeptide(L)'
;VPKTQRMILLPMPEANARTAALLADQVDWIEAPAPDAIPEIQGRGFTIEANEQPHVWPWQFSRLEGSPWNNIDVRKAANLCIDREGMRDGLLGGLMAPATGTVEEGHPWRGNPEFQIRFDPEEGRRLMEAAGYSAQNPLAVKTQTSASGSGQMQPLPMNEYIQQALAECHFAVELDVIEWNTLFTNWRRGANDPSANGANAINVTYAAMDPFFAMVRFLQSEMAPPTSNNWGFIDNPDFDALVDKARTTFDAEGRDAALAELHAASVDDAAFLWVAHDV
;
A
#
# COMPACT_ATOMS: atom_id res chain seq x y z
N VAL A 1 -24.71 -7.84 -22.71
CA VAL A 1 -24.46 -6.87 -23.77
C VAL A 1 -24.42 -5.49 -23.14
N PRO A 2 -23.38 -4.69 -23.39
CA PRO A 2 -23.27 -3.33 -22.85
C PRO A 2 -24.47 -2.48 -23.29
N LYS A 3 -24.99 -1.65 -22.38
CA LYS A 3 -26.07 -0.72 -22.70
C LYS A 3 -25.55 0.54 -23.39
N THR A 4 -24.28 0.89 -23.15
CA THR A 4 -23.60 2.06 -23.72
C THR A 4 -22.98 1.68 -25.07
N GLN A 5 -23.29 2.46 -26.09
CA GLN A 5 -22.77 2.22 -27.45
C GLN A 5 -21.35 2.75 -27.67
N ARG A 6 -20.97 3.80 -26.94
CA ARG A 6 -19.67 4.44 -27.07
C ARG A 6 -19.22 4.98 -25.72
N MET A 7 -17.97 4.70 -25.35
CA MET A 7 -17.30 5.29 -24.21
C MET A 7 -16.07 6.05 -24.69
N ILE A 8 -15.85 7.25 -24.17
CA ILE A 8 -14.66 8.08 -24.45
C ILE A 8 -13.95 8.27 -23.12
N LEU A 9 -12.71 7.82 -23.02
CA LEU A 9 -11.87 8.01 -21.86
C LEU A 9 -10.98 9.23 -22.05
N LEU A 10 -11.05 10.18 -21.13
CA LEU A 10 -10.25 11.41 -21.12
C LEU A 10 -9.29 11.35 -19.93
N PRO A 11 -7.98 11.17 -20.13
CA PRO A 11 -7.02 11.18 -19.05
C PRO A 11 -6.97 12.56 -18.37
N MET A 12 -7.30 12.61 -17.08
CA MET A 12 -7.22 13.80 -16.22
C MET A 12 -6.56 13.39 -14.88
N PRO A 13 -5.24 13.53 -14.75
CA PRO A 13 -4.53 13.09 -13.55
C PRO A 13 -4.98 13.79 -12.26
N GLU A 14 -5.28 15.08 -12.33
CA GLU A 14 -5.62 15.89 -11.17
C GLU A 14 -7.09 15.71 -10.74
N ALA A 15 -7.32 15.35 -9.47
CA ALA A 15 -8.67 15.12 -8.92
C ALA A 15 -9.57 16.37 -9.02
N ASN A 16 -9.01 17.56 -8.74
CA ASN A 16 -9.76 18.82 -8.86
C ASN A 16 -10.16 19.13 -10.30
N ALA A 17 -9.30 18.81 -11.29
CA ALA A 17 -9.63 18.97 -12.69
C ALA A 17 -10.75 18.02 -13.12
N ARG A 18 -10.76 16.76 -12.65
CA ARG A 18 -11.84 15.81 -12.87
C ARG A 18 -13.15 16.31 -12.30
N THR A 19 -13.14 16.76 -11.05
CA THR A 19 -14.31 17.32 -10.37
C THR A 19 -14.87 18.54 -11.13
N ALA A 20 -14.02 19.48 -11.53
CA ALA A 20 -14.43 20.65 -12.29
C ALA A 20 -15.06 20.27 -13.65
N ALA A 21 -14.48 19.28 -14.35
CA ALA A 21 -15.04 18.80 -15.63
C ALA A 21 -16.42 18.14 -15.45
N LEU A 22 -16.63 17.37 -14.38
CA LEU A 22 -17.93 16.78 -14.05
C LEU A 22 -18.97 17.86 -13.74
N LEU A 23 -18.63 18.81 -12.87
CA LEU A 23 -19.54 19.90 -12.46
C LEU A 23 -19.87 20.87 -13.62
N ALA A 24 -19.04 20.92 -14.66
CA ALA A 24 -19.24 21.70 -15.87
C ALA A 24 -19.89 20.88 -17.02
N ASP A 25 -20.40 19.67 -16.76
CA ASP A 25 -21.02 18.78 -17.74
C ASP A 25 -20.10 18.45 -18.95
N GLN A 26 -18.78 18.49 -18.74
CA GLN A 26 -17.80 18.13 -19.79
C GLN A 26 -17.55 16.61 -19.85
N VAL A 27 -17.83 15.92 -18.74
CA VAL A 27 -17.79 14.46 -18.62
C VAL A 27 -18.99 13.97 -17.83
N ASP A 28 -19.41 12.73 -18.07
CA ASP A 28 -20.58 12.12 -17.43
C ASP A 28 -20.20 11.30 -16.17
N TRP A 29 -18.94 10.98 -16.01
CA TRP A 29 -18.42 10.16 -14.91
C TRP A 29 -16.95 10.47 -14.65
N ILE A 30 -16.56 10.41 -13.38
CA ILE A 30 -15.15 10.54 -12.95
C ILE A 30 -14.81 9.44 -11.94
N GLU A 31 -13.54 9.10 -11.85
CA GLU A 31 -12.97 8.19 -10.85
C GLU A 31 -12.26 8.99 -9.76
N ALA A 32 -12.32 8.52 -8.51
CA ALA A 32 -11.59 9.06 -7.37
C ALA A 32 -11.67 10.61 -7.27
N PRO A 33 -12.87 11.19 -7.06
CA PRO A 33 -12.99 12.60 -6.76
C PRO A 33 -12.23 12.93 -5.48
N ALA A 34 -11.81 14.20 -5.34
CA ALA A 34 -11.26 14.66 -4.07
C ALA A 34 -12.34 14.50 -2.97
N PRO A 35 -12.03 13.90 -1.80
CA PRO A 35 -13.04 13.63 -0.78
C PRO A 35 -13.82 14.85 -0.30
N ASP A 36 -13.18 16.00 -0.22
CA ASP A 36 -13.78 17.27 0.16
C ASP A 36 -14.76 17.83 -0.88
N ALA A 37 -14.67 17.41 -2.15
CA ALA A 37 -15.58 17.80 -3.21
C ALA A 37 -16.88 16.97 -3.24
N ILE A 38 -16.95 15.83 -2.55
CA ILE A 38 -18.10 14.91 -2.59
C ILE A 38 -19.41 15.59 -2.19
N PRO A 39 -19.49 16.40 -1.12
CA PRO A 39 -20.74 17.09 -0.76
C PRO A 39 -21.24 18.03 -1.87
N GLU A 40 -20.34 18.73 -2.58
CA GLU A 40 -20.70 19.57 -3.71
C GLU A 40 -21.21 18.76 -4.90
N ILE A 41 -20.52 17.67 -5.25
CA ILE A 41 -20.90 16.75 -6.33
C ILE A 41 -22.31 16.20 -6.08
N GLN A 42 -22.57 15.71 -4.85
CA GLN A 42 -23.90 15.22 -4.46
C GLN A 42 -24.96 16.34 -4.45
N GLY A 43 -24.60 17.53 -3.97
CA GLY A 43 -25.47 18.71 -3.99
C GLY A 43 -25.88 19.16 -5.39
N ARG A 44 -25.09 18.82 -6.41
CA ARG A 44 -25.39 19.06 -7.83
C ARG A 44 -26.19 17.93 -8.48
N GLY A 45 -26.55 16.90 -7.73
CA GLY A 45 -27.40 15.79 -8.17
C GLY A 45 -26.65 14.59 -8.75
N PHE A 46 -25.33 14.54 -8.65
CA PHE A 46 -24.56 13.37 -9.03
C PHE A 46 -24.59 12.29 -7.94
N THR A 47 -24.49 11.04 -8.33
CA THR A 47 -24.41 9.90 -7.41
C THR A 47 -22.95 9.55 -7.16
N ILE A 48 -22.59 9.26 -5.91
CA ILE A 48 -21.31 8.66 -5.55
C ILE A 48 -21.53 7.16 -5.39
N GLU A 49 -20.80 6.40 -6.16
CA GLU A 49 -20.75 4.93 -6.05
C GLU A 49 -19.43 4.55 -5.38
N ALA A 50 -19.50 4.03 -4.17
CA ALA A 50 -18.36 3.49 -3.45
C ALA A 50 -18.51 1.96 -3.36
N ASN A 51 -17.47 1.24 -3.73
CA ASN A 51 -17.44 -0.22 -3.65
C ASN A 51 -16.09 -0.66 -3.09
N GLU A 52 -16.12 -1.60 -2.18
CA GLU A 52 -14.89 -2.25 -1.71
C GLU A 52 -14.16 -2.87 -2.90
N GLN A 53 -12.91 -2.48 -3.06
CA GLN A 53 -12.05 -2.98 -4.11
C GLN A 53 -11.06 -3.99 -3.52
N PRO A 54 -10.71 -5.06 -4.23
CA PRO A 54 -9.72 -6.02 -3.75
C PRO A 54 -8.30 -5.45 -3.85
N HIS A 55 -8.11 -4.21 -3.46
CA HIS A 55 -6.83 -3.52 -3.52
C HIS A 55 -6.31 -3.24 -2.12
N VAL A 56 -5.00 -3.37 -1.97
CA VAL A 56 -4.28 -2.92 -0.79
C VAL A 56 -3.25 -1.86 -1.17
N TRP A 57 -3.16 -0.81 -0.36
CA TRP A 57 -2.30 0.33 -0.53
C TRP A 57 -1.18 0.29 0.52
N PRO A 58 0.01 -0.26 0.19
CA PRO A 58 1.13 -0.38 1.09
C PRO A 58 2.32 0.48 0.67
N TRP A 59 3.29 0.61 1.59
CA TRP A 59 4.68 0.76 1.19
C TRP A 59 5.36 -0.61 1.16
N GLN A 60 6.11 -0.88 0.11
CA GLN A 60 6.98 -2.05 0.00
C GLN A 60 8.40 -1.62 0.39
N PHE A 61 9.03 -2.37 1.27
CA PHE A 61 10.33 -2.06 1.83
C PHE A 61 11.45 -2.76 1.08
N SER A 62 12.57 -2.06 0.84
CA SER A 62 13.79 -2.68 0.35
C SER A 62 14.45 -3.53 1.43
N ARG A 63 14.80 -4.77 1.10
CA ARG A 63 15.54 -5.71 1.96
C ARG A 63 16.98 -5.90 1.49
N LEU A 64 17.47 -5.05 0.58
CA LEU A 64 18.85 -5.07 0.13
C LEU A 64 19.82 -4.87 1.30
N GLU A 65 21.04 -5.33 1.15
CA GLU A 65 22.09 -5.14 2.14
C GLU A 65 22.24 -3.65 2.50
N GLY A 66 22.32 -3.37 3.80
CA GLY A 66 22.40 -2.00 4.33
C GLY A 66 21.07 -1.26 4.40
N SER A 67 19.96 -1.84 3.94
CA SER A 67 18.64 -1.20 4.09
C SER A 67 18.23 -1.13 5.57
N PRO A 68 17.72 0.02 6.04
CA PRO A 68 17.22 0.15 7.42
C PRO A 68 16.02 -0.77 7.68
N TRP A 69 15.31 -1.14 6.63
CA TRP A 69 14.15 -2.02 6.71
C TRP A 69 14.51 -3.50 6.94
N ASN A 70 15.81 -3.86 6.99
CA ASN A 70 16.22 -5.18 7.46
C ASN A 70 15.97 -5.39 8.95
N ASN A 71 15.90 -4.31 9.74
CA ASN A 71 15.50 -4.37 11.13
C ASN A 71 13.98 -4.50 11.26
N ILE A 72 13.51 -5.61 11.85
CA ILE A 72 12.08 -5.89 12.04
C ILE A 72 11.41 -4.86 12.97
N ASP A 73 12.13 -4.35 13.99
CA ASP A 73 11.59 -3.37 14.92
C ASP A 73 11.31 -2.04 14.23
N VAL A 74 12.14 -1.64 13.26
CA VAL A 74 11.91 -0.46 12.41
C VAL A 74 10.64 -0.63 11.57
N ARG A 75 10.41 -1.83 10.99
CA ARG A 75 9.21 -2.10 10.20
C ARG A 75 7.94 -2.15 11.07
N LYS A 76 8.04 -2.75 12.26
CA LYS A 76 6.95 -2.76 13.24
C LYS A 76 6.63 -1.35 13.73
N ALA A 77 7.66 -0.56 14.05
CA ALA A 77 7.49 0.84 14.43
C ALA A 77 6.74 1.64 13.35
N ALA A 78 7.14 1.51 12.08
CA ALA A 78 6.43 2.19 10.99
C ALA A 78 4.93 1.83 10.96
N ASN A 79 4.59 0.56 11.15
CA ASN A 79 3.19 0.11 11.19
C ASN A 79 2.41 0.63 12.41
N LEU A 80 3.07 0.79 13.57
CA LEU A 80 2.44 1.27 14.80
C LEU A 80 2.25 2.79 14.82
N CYS A 81 3.04 3.53 14.05
CA CYS A 81 3.01 4.99 14.04
C CYS A 81 1.95 5.60 13.12
N ILE A 82 1.23 4.81 12.35
CA ILE A 82 0.20 5.32 11.41
C ILE A 82 -1.19 5.23 12.03
N ASP A 83 -1.83 6.38 12.22
CA ASP A 83 -3.25 6.48 12.55
C ASP A 83 -4.11 6.31 11.30
N ARG A 84 -4.49 5.07 11.02
CA ARG A 84 -5.30 4.71 9.85
C ARG A 84 -6.74 5.18 9.96
N GLU A 85 -7.28 5.18 11.16
CA GLU A 85 -8.62 5.68 11.44
C GLU A 85 -8.69 7.21 11.25
N GLY A 86 -7.67 7.92 11.77
CA GLY A 86 -7.54 9.36 11.55
C GLY A 86 -7.36 9.70 10.07
N MET A 87 -6.62 8.90 9.31
CA MET A 87 -6.51 9.06 7.85
C MET A 87 -7.85 8.84 7.15
N ARG A 88 -8.58 7.77 7.50
CA ARG A 88 -9.91 7.48 6.95
C ARG A 88 -10.86 8.65 7.18
N ASP A 89 -11.01 9.07 8.43
CA ASP A 89 -12.05 10.03 8.82
C ASP A 89 -11.66 11.46 8.48
N GLY A 90 -10.39 11.83 8.71
CA GLY A 90 -9.91 13.20 8.56
C GLY A 90 -9.45 13.56 7.14
N LEU A 91 -8.86 12.61 6.41
CA LEU A 91 -8.30 12.88 5.08
C LEU A 91 -9.21 12.37 3.96
N LEU A 92 -9.77 11.16 4.12
CA LEU A 92 -10.46 10.47 3.02
C LEU A 92 -11.99 10.44 3.17
N GLY A 93 -12.55 11.11 4.19
CA GLY A 93 -14.00 11.25 4.34
C GLY A 93 -14.75 9.90 4.47
N GLY A 94 -14.10 8.89 5.04
CA GLY A 94 -14.64 7.55 5.20
C GLY A 94 -14.37 6.61 4.01
N LEU A 95 -13.73 7.09 2.93
CA LEU A 95 -13.52 6.32 1.70
C LEU A 95 -12.20 5.53 1.72
N MET A 96 -12.01 4.75 2.74
CA MET A 96 -11.02 3.68 2.85
C MET A 96 -11.37 2.75 4.00
N ALA A 97 -10.93 1.50 3.92
CA ALA A 97 -10.86 0.61 5.08
C ALA A 97 -9.39 0.52 5.57
N PRO A 98 -9.13 0.66 6.90
CA PRO A 98 -7.79 0.51 7.47
C PRO A 98 -7.20 -0.87 7.15
N ALA A 99 -6.03 -0.91 6.54
CA ALA A 99 -5.38 -2.17 6.23
C ALA A 99 -4.40 -2.58 7.34
N THR A 100 -4.57 -3.79 7.84
CA THR A 100 -3.68 -4.46 8.80
C THR A 100 -3.06 -5.73 8.23
N GLY A 101 -2.98 -5.80 6.91
CA GLY A 101 -2.44 -6.90 6.11
C GLY A 101 -2.85 -6.77 4.65
N THR A 102 -2.48 -7.77 3.86
CA THR A 102 -2.79 -7.80 2.42
C THR A 102 -4.27 -8.02 2.14
N VAL A 103 -4.95 -8.77 3.01
CA VAL A 103 -6.38 -9.06 2.89
C VAL A 103 -7.12 -8.64 4.15
N GLU A 104 -8.40 -8.35 4.00
CA GLU A 104 -9.28 -7.87 5.05
C GLU A 104 -9.55 -8.90 6.14
N GLU A 105 -10.05 -8.43 7.28
CA GLU A 105 -10.53 -9.31 8.35
C GLU A 105 -11.69 -10.18 7.85
N GLY A 106 -11.64 -11.48 8.20
CA GLY A 106 -12.62 -12.45 7.73
C GLY A 106 -12.32 -13.10 6.39
N HIS A 107 -11.33 -12.61 5.64
CA HIS A 107 -10.90 -13.28 4.42
C HIS A 107 -10.28 -14.66 4.73
N PRO A 108 -10.54 -15.73 3.93
CA PRO A 108 -10.00 -17.07 4.19
C PRO A 108 -8.48 -17.13 4.33
N TRP A 109 -7.76 -16.22 3.68
CA TRP A 109 -6.29 -16.15 3.73
C TRP A 109 -5.75 -15.24 4.82
N ARG A 110 -6.58 -14.71 5.71
CA ARG A 110 -6.14 -13.73 6.74
C ARG A 110 -5.18 -14.33 7.76
N GLY A 111 -5.47 -15.53 8.23
CA GLY A 111 -4.71 -16.16 9.32
C GLY A 111 -4.84 -15.41 10.65
N ASN A 112 -3.94 -15.73 11.59
CA ASN A 112 -3.91 -15.15 12.94
C ASN A 112 -2.50 -14.64 13.27
N PRO A 113 -2.09 -13.48 12.79
CA PRO A 113 -0.76 -12.94 13.10
C PRO A 113 -0.64 -12.61 14.60
N GLU A 114 0.55 -12.81 15.16
CA GLU A 114 0.89 -12.42 16.53
C GLU A 114 1.07 -10.91 16.66
N PHE A 115 1.72 -10.30 15.66
CA PHE A 115 1.89 -8.85 15.59
C PHE A 115 0.57 -8.18 15.20
N GLN A 116 0.02 -7.41 16.14
CA GLN A 116 -1.22 -6.66 15.92
C GLN A 116 -0.89 -5.26 15.42
N ILE A 117 -1.21 -4.97 14.17
CA ILE A 117 -1.07 -3.63 13.59
C ILE A 117 -2.20 -2.76 14.17
N ARG A 118 -1.80 -1.77 14.95
CA ARG A 118 -2.67 -0.78 15.59
C ARG A 118 -1.97 0.58 15.61
N PHE A 119 -2.70 1.63 15.96
CA PHE A 119 -2.08 2.93 16.23
C PHE A 119 -1.53 2.94 17.66
N ASP A 120 -0.20 2.93 17.80
CA ASP A 120 0.51 2.94 19.05
C ASP A 120 1.87 3.65 18.87
N PRO A 121 1.85 5.00 18.72
CA PRO A 121 3.08 5.75 18.44
C PRO A 121 4.06 5.76 19.62
N GLU A 122 3.62 5.46 20.85
CA GLU A 122 4.51 5.33 22.00
C GLU A 122 5.38 4.08 21.86
N GLU A 123 4.78 2.95 21.56
CA GLU A 123 5.51 1.71 21.29
C GLU A 123 6.37 1.85 20.03
N GLY A 124 5.86 2.51 18.97
CA GLY A 124 6.62 2.81 17.77
C GLY A 124 7.91 3.59 18.08
N ARG A 125 7.83 4.66 18.86
CA ARG A 125 9.02 5.43 19.32
C ARG A 125 9.97 4.57 20.13
N ARG A 126 9.44 3.78 21.07
CA ARG A 126 10.27 2.89 21.88
C ARG A 126 11.08 1.90 21.04
N LEU A 127 10.49 1.33 19.99
CA LEU A 127 11.18 0.43 19.06
C LEU A 127 12.27 1.18 18.26
N MET A 128 11.98 2.40 17.81
CA MET A 128 12.95 3.23 17.10
C MET A 128 14.13 3.64 17.99
N GLU A 129 13.87 4.01 19.24
CA GLU A 129 14.91 4.34 20.23
C GLU A 129 15.78 3.12 20.54
N ALA A 130 15.19 1.94 20.69
CA ALA A 130 15.92 0.68 20.86
C ALA A 130 16.78 0.33 19.62
N ALA A 131 16.35 0.75 18.43
CA ALA A 131 17.12 0.62 17.20
C ALA A 131 18.20 1.71 17.01
N GLY A 132 18.33 2.68 17.96
CA GLY A 132 19.34 3.73 17.95
C GLY A 132 18.92 5.04 17.28
N TYR A 133 17.63 5.23 17.00
CA TYR A 133 17.09 6.45 16.40
C TYR A 133 16.41 7.33 17.46
N SER A 134 16.39 8.63 17.22
CA SER A 134 15.78 9.62 18.14
C SER A 134 15.39 10.88 17.36
N ALA A 135 14.73 11.82 18.03
CA ALA A 135 14.40 13.12 17.43
C ALA A 135 15.65 13.90 16.96
N GLN A 136 16.82 13.71 17.59
CA GLN A 136 18.08 14.33 17.21
C GLN A 136 18.85 13.54 16.14
N ASN A 137 18.52 12.26 15.95
CA ASN A 137 19.12 11.36 14.99
C ASN A 137 18.02 10.48 14.34
N PRO A 138 17.12 11.08 13.55
CA PRO A 138 16.03 10.32 12.92
C PRO A 138 16.56 9.41 11.82
N LEU A 139 15.83 8.33 11.56
CA LEU A 139 16.10 7.44 10.43
C LEU A 139 15.70 8.11 9.12
N ALA A 140 16.65 8.35 8.24
CA ALA A 140 16.38 8.83 6.90
C ALA A 140 15.76 7.72 6.03
N VAL A 141 14.61 8.00 5.46
CA VAL A 141 13.85 7.09 4.57
C VAL A 141 13.48 7.85 3.31
N LYS A 142 13.68 7.23 2.14
CA LYS A 142 13.22 7.77 0.87
C LYS A 142 12.22 6.82 0.23
N THR A 143 11.03 7.34 -0.09
CA THR A 143 9.94 6.55 -0.67
C THR A 143 9.59 7.09 -2.05
N GLN A 144 9.61 6.22 -3.08
CA GLN A 144 9.02 6.56 -4.38
C GLN A 144 7.51 6.44 -4.34
N THR A 145 6.83 7.45 -4.87
CA THR A 145 5.37 7.49 -5.01
C THR A 145 4.99 8.30 -6.25
N SER A 146 3.69 8.34 -6.57
CA SER A 146 3.13 9.22 -7.60
C SER A 146 2.14 10.20 -7.01
N ALA A 147 1.87 11.30 -7.71
CA ALA A 147 0.80 12.24 -7.32
C ALA A 147 -0.59 11.73 -7.72
N SER A 148 -0.66 10.78 -8.66
CA SER A 148 -1.91 10.20 -9.17
C SER A 148 -1.62 8.82 -9.79
N GLY A 149 -2.66 8.06 -10.10
CA GLY A 149 -2.55 6.77 -10.77
C GLY A 149 -3.82 5.95 -10.60
N SER A 150 -4.10 5.06 -11.56
CA SER A 150 -5.26 4.19 -11.45
C SER A 150 -5.14 3.27 -10.22
N GLY A 151 -6.18 3.24 -9.38
CA GLY A 151 -6.21 2.46 -8.14
C GLY A 151 -5.29 2.99 -7.04
N GLN A 152 -4.67 4.17 -7.20
CA GLN A 152 -3.77 4.73 -6.19
C GLN A 152 -4.48 5.60 -5.14
N MET A 153 -5.81 5.69 -5.16
CA MET A 153 -6.59 6.52 -4.24
C MET A 153 -6.15 8.00 -4.31
N GLN A 154 -5.72 8.57 -3.18
CA GLN A 154 -5.17 9.93 -3.06
C GLN A 154 -3.67 9.83 -2.66
N PRO A 155 -2.77 9.40 -3.57
CA PRO A 155 -1.45 8.92 -3.16
C PRO A 155 -0.59 10.01 -2.53
N LEU A 156 -0.60 11.24 -3.05
CA LEU A 156 0.23 12.30 -2.48
C LEU A 156 -0.26 12.75 -1.11
N PRO A 157 -1.54 13.13 -0.89
CA PRO A 157 -2.04 13.47 0.44
C PRO A 157 -1.87 12.35 1.46
N MET A 158 -2.08 11.08 1.07
CA MET A 158 -1.90 9.94 1.97
C MET A 158 -0.42 9.77 2.36
N ASN A 159 0.51 9.91 1.41
CA ASN A 159 1.95 9.83 1.70
C ASN A 159 2.43 11.02 2.55
N GLU A 160 1.90 12.24 2.36
CA GLU A 160 2.19 13.39 3.22
C GLU A 160 1.68 13.18 4.65
N TYR A 161 0.51 12.57 4.82
CA TYR A 161 0.00 12.16 6.13
C TYR A 161 0.93 11.13 6.80
N ILE A 162 1.37 10.11 6.06
CA ILE A 162 2.33 9.11 6.55
C ILE A 162 3.66 9.76 6.93
N GLN A 163 4.17 10.66 6.09
CA GLN A 163 5.41 11.41 6.36
C GLN A 163 5.34 12.14 7.71
N GLN A 164 4.23 12.84 7.98
CA GLN A 164 4.01 13.54 9.24
C GLN A 164 3.89 12.59 10.42
N ALA A 165 3.12 11.50 10.29
CA ALA A 165 2.94 10.51 11.34
C ALA A 165 4.26 9.81 11.70
N LEU A 166 5.05 9.42 10.70
CA LEU A 166 6.34 8.78 10.89
C LEU A 166 7.38 9.74 11.51
N ALA A 167 7.30 11.05 11.24
CA ALA A 167 8.20 12.04 11.84
C ALA A 167 8.07 12.07 13.38
N GLU A 168 6.86 11.86 13.91
CA GLU A 168 6.61 11.75 15.35
C GLU A 168 7.26 10.50 15.98
N CYS A 169 7.65 9.54 15.15
CA CYS A 169 8.30 8.28 15.54
C CYS A 169 9.77 8.20 15.08
N HIS A 170 10.44 9.33 14.95
CA HIS A 170 11.88 9.41 14.63
C HIS A 170 12.26 8.92 13.22
N PHE A 171 11.35 9.03 12.26
CA PHE A 171 11.68 8.88 10.84
C PHE A 171 11.82 10.27 10.19
N ALA A 172 12.74 10.40 9.26
CA ALA A 172 12.87 11.55 8.37
C ALA A 172 12.57 11.07 6.93
N VAL A 173 11.32 11.21 6.52
CA VAL A 173 10.84 10.70 5.22
C VAL A 173 11.02 11.74 4.13
N GLU A 174 11.67 11.36 3.04
CA GLU A 174 11.70 12.06 1.76
C GLU A 174 10.75 11.38 0.79
N LEU A 175 9.84 12.14 0.18
CA LEU A 175 8.95 11.65 -0.87
C LEU A 175 9.56 11.97 -2.24
N ASP A 176 9.90 10.94 -3.01
CA ASP A 176 10.33 11.02 -4.41
C ASP A 176 9.10 10.86 -5.31
N VAL A 177 8.45 11.98 -5.60
CA VAL A 177 7.18 12.01 -6.35
C VAL A 177 7.48 12.01 -7.85
N ILE A 178 7.09 10.93 -8.53
CA ILE A 178 7.33 10.76 -9.96
C ILE A 178 6.03 10.45 -10.72
N GLU A 179 6.08 10.54 -12.04
CA GLU A 179 4.93 10.24 -12.89
C GLU A 179 4.54 8.75 -12.78
N TRP A 180 3.24 8.45 -12.81
CA TRP A 180 2.69 7.13 -12.56
C TRP A 180 3.27 6.00 -13.43
N ASN A 181 3.35 6.18 -14.76
CA ASN A 181 3.87 5.13 -15.64
C ASN A 181 5.37 4.89 -15.40
N THR A 182 6.10 5.94 -15.01
CA THR A 182 7.50 5.85 -14.60
C THR A 182 7.62 5.06 -13.30
N LEU A 183 6.81 5.38 -12.28
CA LEU A 183 6.77 4.64 -11.02
C LEU A 183 6.46 3.16 -11.25
N PHE A 184 5.45 2.86 -12.07
CA PHE A 184 5.05 1.49 -12.39
C PHE A 184 6.15 0.72 -13.14
N THR A 185 6.93 1.41 -13.96
CA THR A 185 8.11 0.84 -14.63
C THR A 185 9.23 0.56 -13.64
N ASN A 186 9.53 1.51 -12.73
CA ASN A 186 10.55 1.37 -11.70
C ASN A 186 10.23 0.24 -10.72
N TRP A 187 8.95 0.12 -10.35
CA TRP A 187 8.47 -0.99 -9.51
C TRP A 187 8.82 -2.38 -10.07
N ARG A 188 8.81 -2.53 -11.39
CA ARG A 188 9.18 -3.79 -12.07
C ARG A 188 10.69 -4.02 -12.16
N ARG A 189 11.50 -2.98 -11.94
CA ARG A 189 12.96 -3.06 -12.02
C ARG A 189 13.63 -3.41 -10.70
N GLY A 190 12.97 -3.12 -9.57
CA GLY A 190 13.45 -3.43 -8.24
C GLY A 190 14.25 -2.32 -7.58
N ALA A 191 14.43 -2.47 -6.26
CA ALA A 191 15.10 -1.48 -5.42
C ALA A 191 16.60 -1.30 -5.72
N ASN A 192 17.22 -2.26 -6.40
CA ASN A 192 18.63 -2.22 -6.79
C ASN A 192 18.87 -1.53 -8.15
N ASP A 193 17.82 -1.21 -8.91
CA ASP A 193 17.94 -0.53 -10.19
C ASP A 193 18.19 0.97 -9.97
N PRO A 194 19.02 1.63 -10.81
CA PRO A 194 19.25 3.08 -10.70
C PRO A 194 17.97 3.93 -10.72
N SER A 195 16.89 3.45 -11.33
CA SER A 195 15.61 4.14 -11.37
C SER A 195 14.93 4.26 -9.99
N ALA A 196 15.33 3.43 -9.01
CA ALA A 196 14.90 3.61 -7.63
C ALA A 196 15.42 4.91 -7.00
N ASN A 197 16.43 5.56 -7.60
CA ASN A 197 16.96 6.88 -7.20
C ASN A 197 17.30 6.96 -5.70
N GLY A 198 17.83 5.85 -5.15
CA GLY A 198 18.16 5.73 -3.74
C GLY A 198 16.96 5.54 -2.80
N ALA A 199 15.76 5.35 -3.34
CA ALA A 199 14.59 5.01 -2.53
C ALA A 199 14.77 3.63 -1.90
N ASN A 200 14.46 3.54 -0.61
CA ASN A 200 14.43 2.30 0.15
C ASN A 200 13.02 1.81 0.48
N ALA A 201 12.01 2.54 0.01
CA ALA A 201 10.61 2.12 -0.02
C ALA A 201 9.94 2.59 -1.32
N ILE A 202 8.86 1.93 -1.70
CA ILE A 202 8.01 2.30 -2.84
C ILE A 202 6.55 2.12 -2.46
N ASN A 203 5.71 3.08 -2.86
CA ASN A 203 4.27 3.00 -2.69
C ASN A 203 3.59 2.68 -4.02
N VAL A 204 3.07 1.49 -4.14
CA VAL A 204 2.25 1.05 -5.28
C VAL A 204 1.13 0.17 -4.77
N THR A 205 -0.11 0.55 -5.08
CA THR A 205 -1.30 -0.27 -4.82
C THR A 205 -1.30 -1.50 -5.72
N TYR A 206 -1.78 -2.61 -5.18
CA TYR A 206 -1.95 -3.84 -5.96
C TYR A 206 -3.24 -4.57 -5.59
N ALA A 207 -3.77 -5.32 -6.56
CA ALA A 207 -4.97 -6.10 -6.37
C ALA A 207 -4.68 -7.45 -5.70
N ALA A 208 -5.49 -7.81 -4.71
CA ALA A 208 -5.43 -9.08 -3.97
C ALA A 208 -6.50 -10.07 -4.48
N MET A 209 -6.67 -10.18 -5.81
CA MET A 209 -7.74 -10.97 -6.44
C MET A 209 -7.50 -12.49 -6.43
N ASP A 210 -6.25 -12.91 -6.40
CA ASP A 210 -5.84 -14.31 -6.34
C ASP A 210 -4.53 -14.44 -5.56
N PRO A 211 -4.11 -15.65 -5.13
CA PRO A 211 -2.93 -15.83 -4.31
C PRO A 211 -1.63 -15.32 -4.93
N PHE A 212 -1.47 -15.41 -6.25
CA PHE A 212 -0.28 -14.90 -6.93
C PHE A 212 -0.23 -13.37 -6.87
N PHE A 213 -1.33 -12.70 -7.22
CA PHE A 213 -1.42 -11.24 -7.17
C PHE A 213 -1.45 -10.67 -5.76
N ALA A 214 -1.97 -11.42 -4.78
CA ALA A 214 -2.02 -10.99 -3.39
C ALA A 214 -0.68 -11.08 -2.66
N MET A 215 0.02 -12.20 -2.77
CA MET A 215 1.14 -12.54 -1.90
C MET A 215 2.35 -13.10 -2.65
N VAL A 216 2.18 -14.12 -3.52
CA VAL A 216 3.31 -14.89 -4.07
C VAL A 216 4.31 -13.99 -4.78
N ARG A 217 3.84 -13.13 -5.68
CA ARG A 217 4.71 -12.25 -6.49
C ARG A 217 5.50 -11.21 -5.70
N PHE A 218 5.18 -11.02 -4.42
CA PHE A 218 5.82 -10.04 -3.54
C PHE A 218 6.69 -10.68 -2.47
N LEU A 219 6.29 -11.86 -1.98
CA LEU A 219 6.89 -12.49 -0.81
C LEU A 219 7.85 -13.61 -1.16
N GLN A 220 7.67 -14.28 -2.31
CA GLN A 220 8.56 -15.37 -2.73
C GLN A 220 9.87 -14.81 -3.26
N SER A 221 11.00 -15.37 -2.83
CA SER A 221 12.36 -14.91 -3.19
C SER A 221 12.62 -14.97 -4.70
N GLU A 222 12.14 -16.02 -5.39
CA GLU A 222 12.25 -16.18 -6.85
C GLU A 222 11.48 -15.14 -7.66
N MET A 223 10.57 -14.39 -7.02
CA MET A 223 9.77 -13.33 -7.65
C MET A 223 10.47 -11.97 -7.63
N ALA A 224 11.74 -11.91 -7.24
CA ALA A 224 12.55 -10.70 -7.37
C ALA A 224 12.69 -10.28 -8.85
N PRO A 225 12.76 -8.98 -9.15
CA PRO A 225 12.98 -8.50 -10.51
C PRO A 225 14.24 -9.12 -11.18
N PRO A 226 14.19 -9.43 -12.48
CA PRO A 226 13.13 -9.08 -13.43
C PRO A 226 11.98 -10.09 -13.52
N THR A 227 11.94 -11.12 -12.67
CA THR A 227 10.93 -12.17 -12.73
C THR A 227 9.53 -11.65 -12.42
N SER A 228 9.37 -10.89 -11.34
CA SER A 228 8.08 -10.34 -10.91
C SER A 228 8.25 -9.07 -10.05
N ASN A 229 7.42 -8.90 -9.02
CA ASN A 229 7.24 -7.64 -8.29
C ASN A 229 7.70 -7.68 -6.82
N ASN A 230 8.55 -8.65 -6.43
CA ASN A 230 9.25 -8.58 -5.14
C ASN A 230 10.32 -7.46 -5.21
N TRP A 231 9.83 -6.22 -5.34
CA TRP A 231 10.64 -5.02 -5.58
C TRP A 231 11.72 -4.84 -4.52
N GLY A 232 11.39 -5.18 -3.29
CA GLY A 232 12.26 -5.03 -2.14
C GLY A 232 13.32 -6.12 -2.00
N PHE A 233 13.29 -7.17 -2.81
CA PHE A 233 14.16 -8.34 -2.68
C PHE A 233 13.98 -9.04 -1.33
N ILE A 234 12.72 -9.27 -0.92
CA ILE A 234 12.43 -10.14 0.23
C ILE A 234 12.99 -11.53 -0.09
N ASP A 235 13.86 -12.01 0.79
CA ASP A 235 14.45 -13.35 0.76
C ASP A 235 14.21 -13.97 2.14
N ASN A 236 13.13 -14.73 2.24
CA ASN A 236 12.70 -15.38 3.48
C ASN A 236 12.33 -16.84 3.19
N PRO A 237 13.16 -17.80 3.62
CA PRO A 237 12.90 -19.22 3.39
C PRO A 237 11.57 -19.73 3.96
N ASP A 238 11.08 -19.14 5.04
CA ASP A 238 9.78 -19.53 5.62
C ASP A 238 8.62 -19.11 4.70
N PHE A 239 8.72 -17.94 4.05
CA PHE A 239 7.74 -17.52 3.05
C PHE A 239 7.78 -18.43 1.82
N ASP A 240 8.97 -18.77 1.33
CA ASP A 240 9.13 -19.67 0.19
C ASP A 240 8.52 -21.06 0.48
N ALA A 241 8.77 -21.61 1.67
CA ALA A 241 8.21 -22.89 2.08
C ALA A 241 6.67 -22.86 2.17
N LEU A 242 6.09 -21.76 2.66
CA LEU A 242 4.62 -21.58 2.75
C LEU A 242 4.00 -21.40 1.36
N VAL A 243 4.67 -20.69 0.46
CA VAL A 243 4.25 -20.59 -0.95
C VAL A 243 4.25 -21.96 -1.62
N ASP A 244 5.32 -22.75 -1.44
CA ASP A 244 5.41 -24.08 -2.01
C ASP A 244 4.37 -25.04 -1.41
N LYS A 245 4.10 -24.93 -0.12
CA LYS A 245 3.00 -25.65 0.54
C LYS A 245 1.65 -25.31 -0.10
N ALA A 246 1.35 -24.03 -0.31
CA ALA A 246 0.11 -23.59 -0.95
C ALA A 246 0.00 -24.09 -2.40
N ARG A 247 1.12 -24.06 -3.16
CA ARG A 247 1.17 -24.49 -4.57
C ARG A 247 1.01 -25.99 -4.76
N THR A 248 1.40 -26.78 -3.77
CA THR A 248 1.34 -28.25 -3.82
C THR A 248 0.11 -28.83 -3.13
N THR A 249 -0.71 -28.01 -2.48
CA THR A 249 -1.98 -28.39 -1.85
C THR A 249 -3.13 -28.15 -2.82
N PHE A 250 -3.79 -29.23 -3.29
CA PHE A 250 -4.79 -29.16 -4.35
C PHE A 250 -6.22 -29.04 -3.85
N ASP A 251 -6.50 -29.37 -2.58
CA ASP A 251 -7.79 -29.09 -1.99
C ASP A 251 -7.89 -27.62 -1.55
N ALA A 252 -9.07 -27.05 -1.64
CA ALA A 252 -9.27 -25.62 -1.40
C ALA A 252 -9.00 -25.23 0.06
N GLU A 253 -9.47 -26.04 1.01
CA GLU A 253 -9.36 -25.77 2.46
C GLU A 253 -7.89 -25.78 2.90
N GLY A 254 -7.13 -26.82 2.51
CA GLY A 254 -5.71 -26.94 2.83
C GLY A 254 -4.88 -25.84 2.18
N ARG A 255 -5.20 -25.47 0.94
CA ARG A 255 -4.54 -24.35 0.25
C ARG A 255 -4.82 -23.02 0.94
N ASP A 256 -6.07 -22.74 1.28
CA ASP A 256 -6.45 -21.50 1.95
C ASP A 256 -5.82 -21.42 3.34
N ALA A 257 -5.71 -22.54 4.06
CA ALA A 257 -4.97 -22.63 5.32
C ALA A 257 -3.46 -22.29 5.15
N ALA A 258 -2.80 -22.82 4.10
CA ALA A 258 -1.41 -22.48 3.83
C ALA A 258 -1.21 -21.00 3.47
N LEU A 259 -2.15 -20.41 2.73
CA LEU A 259 -2.14 -18.98 2.41
C LEU A 259 -2.40 -18.13 3.66
N ALA A 260 -3.25 -18.59 4.57
CA ALA A 260 -3.49 -17.93 5.85
C ALA A 260 -2.24 -17.94 6.75
N GLU A 261 -1.48 -19.05 6.76
CA GLU A 261 -0.18 -19.12 7.43
C GLU A 261 0.82 -18.12 6.80
N LEU A 262 0.90 -18.06 5.46
CA LEU A 262 1.77 -17.12 4.76
C LEU A 262 1.42 -15.66 5.06
N HIS A 263 0.12 -15.34 5.02
CA HIS A 263 -0.33 -13.99 5.34
C HIS A 263 0.03 -13.60 6.78
N ALA A 264 -0.28 -14.47 7.76
CA ALA A 264 0.06 -14.22 9.15
C ALA A 264 1.57 -14.02 9.34
N ALA A 265 2.39 -14.90 8.76
CA ALA A 265 3.85 -14.76 8.80
C ALA A 265 4.34 -13.44 8.18
N SER A 266 3.72 -12.99 7.09
CA SER A 266 4.08 -11.71 6.47
C SER A 266 3.73 -10.49 7.35
N VAL A 267 2.62 -10.56 8.09
CA VAL A 267 2.24 -9.53 9.05
C VAL A 267 3.17 -9.55 10.27
N ASP A 268 3.53 -10.73 10.77
CA ASP A 268 4.46 -10.90 11.91
C ASP A 268 5.86 -10.37 11.59
N ASP A 269 6.31 -10.55 10.33
CA ASP A 269 7.54 -9.96 9.79
C ASP A 269 7.41 -8.44 9.53
N ALA A 270 6.20 -7.88 9.61
CA ALA A 270 5.90 -6.52 9.17
C ALA A 270 6.46 -6.27 7.75
N ALA A 271 6.22 -7.21 6.82
CA ALA A 271 6.85 -7.24 5.50
C ALA A 271 6.62 -5.96 4.71
N PHE A 272 5.48 -5.30 4.93
CA PHE A 272 5.11 -4.02 4.34
C PHE A 272 4.59 -3.05 5.41
N LEU A 273 4.51 -1.77 5.06
CA LEU A 273 3.62 -0.83 5.75
C LEU A 273 2.25 -0.92 5.07
N TRP A 274 1.32 -1.66 5.66
CA TRP A 274 -0.06 -1.69 5.19
C TRP A 274 -0.81 -0.46 5.67
N VAL A 275 -1.55 0.20 4.81
CA VAL A 275 -2.22 1.46 5.14
C VAL A 275 -3.71 1.40 4.92
N ALA A 276 -4.14 1.05 3.70
CA ALA A 276 -5.53 1.13 3.30
C ALA A 276 -5.94 -0.03 2.38
N HIS A 277 -7.21 -0.43 2.48
CA HIS A 277 -7.94 -1.08 1.42
C HIS A 277 -8.80 -0.03 0.72
N ASP A 278 -8.84 -0.08 -0.62
CA ASP A 278 -9.53 0.89 -1.47
C ASP A 278 -11.06 0.65 -1.46
N VAL A 279 -11.84 1.71 -1.44
CA VAL A 279 -13.32 1.69 -1.51
C VAL A 279 -13.84 2.68 -2.55
#